data_c5157f6bd2ce4c875f351a328e2f678a
#
_entry.id   c5157f6bd2ce4c875f351a328e2f678a
#
_cell.length_a   1.000
_cell.length_b   1.000
_cell.length_c   1.000
_cell.angle_alpha   90.00
_cell.angle_beta   90.00
_cell.angle_gamma   90.00
#
_symmetry.space_group_name_H-M   'P 1'
#
loop_
_entity.id
_entity.type
_entity.pdbx_description
1 polymer ?
#
loop_
_entity_poly.entity_id
_entity_poly.type
_entity_poly.pdbx_seq_one_letter_code
_entity_poly.pdbx_strand_id
1 'polypeptide(L)'
;HKGMTKSVVRGFGGPTPDFAVGESGADLDAGALPYPLFAKPVAEGTGKGITAASKLRTPEELRAVATDLLARFRQPVLVETYLPGREFTVGIAGTGPEAEVLGIMEVLLGDGAEADAYSYFNKENYQGRVSYHLVHDAAADRCAELALRAWRGLGCRDGGRMDFRLDAAGEANFIEVNPLAGLNPVHSDLPIICRLGGMPYVELIRRIMDSARQRCPA
;
A
#
# COMPACT_ATOMS: atom_id res chain seq x y z
N HIS A 1 7.71 5.20 7.34
CA HIS A 1 6.70 5.79 8.27
C HIS A 1 5.47 6.24 7.50
N LYS A 2 4.40 5.44 7.55
CA LYS A 2 3.18 5.63 6.73
C LYS A 2 2.53 7.01 6.88
N GLY A 3 2.41 7.50 8.10
CA GLY A 3 1.82 8.83 8.36
C GLY A 3 2.61 9.97 7.71
N MET A 4 3.95 9.97 7.82
CA MET A 4 4.80 10.99 7.16
C MET A 4 4.65 10.91 5.64
N THR A 5 4.69 9.72 5.07
CA THR A 5 4.52 9.53 3.62
C THR A 5 3.16 10.06 3.15
N LYS A 6 2.07 9.74 3.88
CA LYS A 6 0.72 10.26 3.59
C LYS A 6 0.66 11.79 3.68
N SER A 7 1.29 12.39 4.68
CA SER A 7 1.35 13.86 4.82
C SER A 7 2.05 14.50 3.61
N VAL A 8 3.16 13.93 3.15
CA VAL A 8 3.88 14.42 1.97
C VAL A 8 3.02 14.26 0.72
N VAL A 9 2.41 13.07 0.51
CA VAL A 9 1.52 12.82 -0.64
C VAL A 9 0.35 13.80 -0.66
N ARG A 10 -0.29 14.05 0.48
CA ARG A 10 -1.35 15.05 0.64
C ARG A 10 -0.87 16.47 0.32
N GLY A 11 0.35 16.81 0.72
CA GLY A 11 0.96 18.12 0.50
C GLY A 11 1.09 18.52 -0.97
N PHE A 12 1.24 17.57 -1.90
CA PHE A 12 1.20 17.82 -3.34
C PHE A 12 -0.13 17.40 -4.00
N GLY A 13 -1.20 17.31 -3.22
CA GLY A 13 -2.57 17.09 -3.69
C GLY A 13 -2.86 15.63 -4.08
N GLY A 14 -2.10 14.65 -3.56
CA GLY A 14 -2.41 13.23 -3.69
C GLY A 14 -3.49 12.80 -2.70
N PRO A 15 -4.59 12.18 -3.14
CA PRO A 15 -5.64 11.69 -2.26
C PRO A 15 -5.12 10.56 -1.37
N THR A 16 -5.47 10.62 -0.09
CA THR A 16 -5.17 9.60 0.92
C THR A 16 -6.28 9.64 1.96
N PRO A 17 -6.70 8.51 2.56
CA PRO A 17 -7.72 8.52 3.61
C PRO A 17 -7.31 9.47 4.73
N ASP A 18 -8.28 10.10 5.38
CA ASP A 18 -8.01 10.88 6.58
C ASP A 18 -7.44 9.98 7.66
N PHE A 19 -6.45 10.47 8.38
CA PHE A 19 -5.70 9.66 9.34
C PHE A 19 -5.21 10.46 10.55
N ALA A 20 -4.98 9.74 11.63
CA ALA A 20 -4.27 10.18 12.82
C ALA A 20 -3.14 9.21 13.15
N VAL A 21 -2.10 9.69 13.81
CA VAL A 21 -1.00 8.88 14.35
C VAL A 21 -0.87 9.18 15.84
N GLY A 22 -0.89 8.14 16.67
CA GLY A 22 -0.78 8.27 18.13
C GLY A 22 0.27 7.34 18.71
N GLU A 23 0.94 7.81 19.76
CA GLU A 23 1.91 7.07 20.57
C GLU A 23 1.27 6.52 21.84
N SER A 24 0.04 6.95 22.16
CA SER A 24 -0.79 6.46 23.26
C SER A 24 -2.24 6.34 22.83
N GLY A 25 -3.04 5.59 23.59
CA GLY A 25 -4.48 5.49 23.35
C GLY A 25 -5.21 6.82 23.49
N ALA A 26 -4.66 7.76 24.29
CA ALA A 26 -5.21 9.10 24.47
C ALA A 26 -4.95 10.01 23.25
N ASP A 27 -3.82 9.84 22.55
CA ASP A 27 -3.47 10.61 21.35
C ASP A 27 -4.30 10.21 20.14
N LEU A 28 -4.87 9.00 20.19
CA LEU A 28 -5.73 8.44 19.15
C LEU A 28 -7.20 8.84 19.36
N ASP A 29 -7.45 10.03 19.90
CA ASP A 29 -8.80 10.59 19.88
C ASP A 29 -9.21 10.85 18.42
N ALA A 30 -9.66 9.75 17.81
CA ALA A 30 -10.18 9.73 16.45
C ALA A 30 -11.57 10.41 16.37
N GLY A 31 -11.92 11.20 17.38
CA GLY A 31 -13.22 11.89 17.45
C GLY A 31 -13.54 12.77 16.26
N ALA A 32 -12.53 13.06 15.42
CA ALA A 32 -12.68 13.76 14.15
C ALA A 32 -12.85 12.84 12.93
N LEU A 33 -12.60 11.52 13.05
CA LEU A 33 -12.67 10.60 11.93
C LEU A 33 -13.95 9.76 11.96
N PRO A 34 -14.68 9.65 10.83
CA PRO A 34 -15.91 8.85 10.75
C PRO A 34 -15.58 7.35 10.75
N TYR A 35 -16.32 6.57 11.56
CA TYR A 35 -16.28 5.12 11.51
C TYR A 35 -16.95 4.55 10.24
N PRO A 36 -16.51 3.39 9.75
CA PRO A 36 -15.46 2.53 10.28
C PRO A 36 -14.05 3.07 10.02
N LEU A 37 -13.13 2.76 10.94
CA LEU A 37 -11.71 3.10 10.84
C LEU A 37 -10.86 1.86 10.58
N PHE A 38 -9.58 2.08 10.26
CA PHE A 38 -8.60 1.02 10.10
C PHE A 38 -7.32 1.35 10.87
N ALA A 39 -6.90 0.45 11.77
CA ALA A 39 -5.70 0.62 12.59
C ALA A 39 -4.58 -0.32 12.14
N LYS A 40 -3.36 0.21 12.12
CA LYS A 40 -2.14 -0.55 11.80
C LYS A 40 -0.89 0.10 12.39
N PRO A 41 0.21 -0.66 12.61
CA PRO A 41 1.49 -0.08 13.00
C PRO A 41 2.01 0.89 11.93
N VAL A 42 2.65 1.98 12.36
CA VAL A 42 3.05 3.07 11.46
C VAL A 42 4.19 2.69 10.52
N ALA A 43 5.09 1.79 10.93
CA ALA A 43 6.34 1.49 10.22
C ALA A 43 6.51 0.01 9.84
N GLU A 44 5.54 -0.86 10.10
CA GLU A 44 5.61 -2.26 9.68
C GLU A 44 5.31 -2.45 8.18
N GLY A 45 5.91 -3.49 7.60
CA GLY A 45 5.67 -3.94 6.22
C GLY A 45 4.95 -5.29 6.17
N THR A 46 4.66 -5.76 4.97
CA THR A 46 4.07 -7.09 4.67
C THR A 46 2.77 -7.42 5.41
N GLY A 47 2.00 -6.40 5.82
CA GLY A 47 0.75 -6.61 6.56
C GLY A 47 0.92 -6.98 8.03
N LYS A 48 2.14 -6.93 8.59
CA LYS A 48 2.37 -7.19 10.02
C LYS A 48 1.52 -6.27 10.89
N GLY A 49 0.82 -6.86 11.85
CA GLY A 49 -0.10 -6.15 12.74
C GLY A 49 -1.47 -5.87 12.12
N ILE A 50 -1.71 -6.27 10.88
CA ILE A 50 -3.03 -6.21 10.25
C ILE A 50 -3.72 -7.56 10.40
N THR A 51 -4.93 -7.54 10.96
CA THR A 51 -5.80 -8.69 11.16
C THR A 51 -7.26 -8.28 10.89
N ALA A 52 -8.20 -9.20 10.98
CA ALA A 52 -9.63 -8.89 10.88
C ALA A 52 -10.08 -7.83 11.91
N ALA A 53 -9.42 -7.75 13.08
CA ALA A 53 -9.69 -6.74 14.10
C ALA A 53 -9.19 -5.34 13.73
N SER A 54 -8.39 -5.18 12.67
CA SER A 54 -7.88 -3.86 12.25
C SER A 54 -8.97 -2.92 11.73
N LYS A 55 -10.12 -3.46 11.29
CA LYS A 55 -11.32 -2.68 10.93
C LYS A 55 -12.15 -2.41 12.18
N LEU A 56 -12.24 -1.16 12.54
CA LEU A 56 -12.82 -0.66 13.79
C LEU A 56 -14.18 -0.01 13.53
N ARG A 57 -15.17 -0.36 14.32
CA ARG A 57 -16.54 0.16 14.17
C ARG A 57 -16.95 1.05 15.34
N THR A 58 -16.24 0.94 16.48
CA THR A 58 -16.55 1.68 17.70
C THR A 58 -15.29 2.25 18.38
N PRO A 59 -15.43 3.26 19.22
CA PRO A 59 -14.32 3.79 20.04
C PRO A 59 -13.70 2.74 20.97
N GLU A 60 -14.49 1.78 21.46
CA GLU A 60 -14.02 0.67 22.32
C GLU A 60 -13.07 -0.25 21.56
N GLU A 61 -13.44 -0.62 20.32
CA GLU A 61 -12.59 -1.42 19.41
C GLU A 61 -11.29 -0.66 19.12
N LEU A 62 -11.36 0.65 18.83
CA LEU A 62 -10.19 1.49 18.62
C LEU A 62 -9.23 1.44 19.80
N ARG A 63 -9.73 1.67 21.02
CA ARG A 63 -8.91 1.65 22.23
C ARG A 63 -8.24 0.30 22.46
N ALA A 64 -9.00 -0.78 22.31
CA ALA A 64 -8.49 -2.15 22.50
C ALA A 64 -7.39 -2.50 21.48
N VAL A 65 -7.64 -2.28 20.19
CA VAL A 65 -6.70 -2.60 19.11
C VAL A 65 -5.47 -1.69 19.17
N ALA A 66 -5.64 -0.39 19.41
CA ALA A 66 -4.52 0.53 19.54
C ALA A 66 -3.60 0.15 20.71
N THR A 67 -4.15 -0.22 21.86
CA THR A 67 -3.39 -0.66 23.02
C THR A 67 -2.60 -1.94 22.72
N ASP A 68 -3.19 -2.93 22.05
CA ASP A 68 -2.49 -4.15 21.65
C ASP A 68 -1.35 -3.85 20.66
N LEU A 69 -1.62 -3.04 19.63
CA LEU A 69 -0.60 -2.67 18.64
C LEU A 69 0.57 -1.91 19.24
N LEU A 70 0.31 -0.93 20.11
CA LEU A 70 1.34 -0.17 20.82
C LEU A 70 2.22 -1.09 21.69
N ALA A 71 1.59 -2.02 22.42
CA ALA A 71 2.31 -2.95 23.29
C ALA A 71 3.19 -3.94 22.50
N ARG A 72 2.64 -4.50 21.42
CA ARG A 72 3.32 -5.54 20.62
C ARG A 72 4.42 -4.99 19.72
N PHE A 73 4.18 -3.85 19.07
CA PHE A 73 5.11 -3.31 18.06
C PHE A 73 6.00 -2.20 18.59
N ARG A 74 5.70 -1.62 19.75
CA ARG A 74 6.49 -0.55 20.40
C ARG A 74 6.78 0.63 19.46
N GLN A 75 5.77 1.00 18.67
CA GLN A 75 5.82 2.10 17.72
C GLN A 75 4.44 2.75 17.64
N PRO A 76 4.33 3.98 17.10
CA PRO A 76 3.05 4.65 16.92
C PRO A 76 2.07 3.82 16.08
N VAL A 77 0.79 4.00 16.34
CA VAL A 77 -0.32 3.42 15.56
C VAL A 77 -0.86 4.47 14.60
N LEU A 78 -1.02 4.09 13.34
CA LEU A 78 -1.78 4.83 12.35
C LEU A 78 -3.22 4.35 12.38
N VAL A 79 -4.14 5.28 12.53
CA VAL A 79 -5.59 5.07 12.39
C VAL A 79 -6.07 5.90 11.21
N GLU A 80 -6.79 5.29 10.29
CA GLU A 80 -7.27 5.96 9.08
C GLU A 80 -8.72 5.58 8.76
N THR A 81 -9.42 6.41 8.00
CA THR A 81 -10.76 6.09 7.49
C THR A 81 -10.69 4.80 6.68
N TYR A 82 -11.58 3.85 6.96
CA TYR A 82 -11.63 2.58 6.23
C TYR A 82 -12.13 2.80 4.80
N LEU A 83 -11.41 2.25 3.85
CA LEU A 83 -11.75 2.29 2.44
C LEU A 83 -12.38 0.95 2.02
N PRO A 84 -13.66 0.92 1.60
CA PRO A 84 -14.37 -0.33 1.32
C PRO A 84 -14.15 -0.88 -0.10
N GLY A 85 -13.57 -0.08 -0.99
CA GLY A 85 -13.48 -0.41 -2.41
C GLY A 85 -12.33 -1.34 -2.79
N ARG A 86 -12.12 -1.48 -4.09
CA ARG A 86 -11.09 -2.31 -4.73
C ARG A 86 -9.69 -1.92 -4.28
N GLU A 87 -8.81 -2.91 -4.18
CA GLU A 87 -7.41 -2.73 -3.78
C GLU A 87 -6.47 -2.97 -4.96
N PHE A 88 -5.56 -2.02 -5.20
CA PHE A 88 -4.63 -2.05 -6.33
C PHE A 88 -3.19 -1.92 -5.86
N THR A 89 -2.32 -2.65 -6.53
CA THR A 89 -0.87 -2.47 -6.44
C THR A 89 -0.34 -2.03 -7.80
N VAL A 90 0.35 -0.89 -7.85
CA VAL A 90 0.96 -0.33 -9.05
C VAL A 90 2.46 -0.58 -9.01
N GLY A 91 2.98 -1.37 -9.94
CA GLY A 91 4.41 -1.60 -10.13
C GLY A 91 5.03 -0.46 -10.93
N ILE A 92 6.18 0.04 -10.48
CA ILE A 92 6.88 1.18 -11.10
C ILE A 92 8.35 0.84 -11.27
N ALA A 93 8.92 1.22 -12.42
CA ALA A 93 10.37 1.25 -12.63
C ALA A 93 10.81 2.63 -13.11
N GLY A 94 12.07 2.97 -12.86
CA GLY A 94 12.69 4.23 -13.27
C GLY A 94 12.70 5.31 -12.19
N THR A 95 13.34 6.44 -12.52
CA THR A 95 13.57 7.56 -11.61
C THR A 95 13.14 8.87 -12.24
N GLY A 96 12.47 9.74 -11.47
CA GLY A 96 12.07 11.08 -11.95
C GLY A 96 11.17 11.01 -13.19
N PRO A 97 11.48 11.80 -14.26
CA PRO A 97 10.71 11.79 -15.50
C PRO A 97 10.65 10.42 -16.21
N GLU A 98 11.71 9.63 -16.09
CA GLU A 98 11.85 8.30 -16.70
C GLU A 98 11.06 7.19 -15.94
N ALA A 99 10.40 7.54 -14.83
CA ALA A 99 9.57 6.59 -14.11
C ALA A 99 8.34 6.21 -14.93
N GLU A 100 8.12 4.91 -15.09
CA GLU A 100 7.01 4.30 -15.85
C GLU A 100 6.25 3.26 -15.02
N VAL A 101 4.97 3.09 -15.31
CA VAL A 101 4.15 2.02 -14.72
C VAL A 101 4.41 0.72 -15.48
N LEU A 102 4.77 -0.33 -14.75
CA LEU A 102 4.99 -1.68 -15.29
C LEU A 102 3.69 -2.49 -15.39
N GLY A 103 2.71 -2.14 -14.59
CA GLY A 103 1.39 -2.76 -14.56
C GLY A 103 0.63 -2.40 -13.30
N ILE A 104 -0.67 -2.64 -13.33
CA ILE A 104 -1.59 -2.39 -12.22
C ILE A 104 -2.29 -3.70 -11.91
N MET A 105 -2.11 -4.16 -10.70
CA MET A 105 -2.64 -5.44 -10.22
C MET A 105 -3.73 -5.19 -9.21
N GLU A 106 -4.90 -5.75 -9.46
CA GLU A 106 -5.97 -5.84 -8.47
C GLU A 106 -5.80 -7.09 -7.62
N VAL A 107 -5.96 -6.92 -6.31
CA VAL A 107 -5.92 -8.00 -5.33
C VAL A 107 -7.35 -8.40 -4.97
N LEU A 108 -7.76 -9.60 -5.34
CA LEU A 108 -9.07 -10.14 -5.02
C LEU A 108 -8.97 -11.18 -3.91
N LEU A 109 -9.74 -10.96 -2.86
CA LEU A 109 -9.85 -11.89 -1.74
C LEU A 109 -10.93 -12.93 -2.06
N GLY A 110 -10.55 -14.20 -2.14
CA GLY A 110 -11.45 -15.32 -2.37
C GLY A 110 -12.02 -15.91 -1.09
N ASP A 111 -12.79 -16.98 -1.23
CA ASP A 111 -13.37 -17.73 -0.12
C ASP A 111 -12.29 -18.25 0.83
N GLY A 112 -12.47 -17.98 2.13
CA GLY A 112 -11.50 -18.38 3.18
C GLY A 112 -10.34 -17.41 3.40
N ALA A 113 -10.28 -16.27 2.69
CA ALA A 113 -9.45 -15.14 3.07
C ALA A 113 -10.06 -14.36 4.26
N GLU A 114 -9.21 -13.71 5.07
CA GLU A 114 -9.73 -12.72 6.01
C GLU A 114 -10.38 -11.59 5.22
N ALA A 115 -11.64 -11.31 5.54
CA ALA A 115 -12.40 -10.24 4.89
C ALA A 115 -11.80 -8.85 5.23
N ASP A 116 -12.11 -7.90 4.37
CA ASP A 116 -11.87 -6.47 4.60
C ASP A 116 -10.43 -5.95 4.41
N ALA A 117 -9.39 -6.81 4.37
CA ALA A 117 -8.02 -6.35 4.14
C ALA A 117 -7.10 -7.44 3.56
N TYR A 118 -6.11 -7.03 2.78
CA TYR A 118 -4.99 -7.89 2.38
C TYR A 118 -4.02 -8.03 3.57
N SER A 119 -4.45 -8.79 4.58
CA SER A 119 -3.78 -8.97 5.87
C SER A 119 -2.48 -9.78 5.74
N TYR A 120 -1.70 -9.81 6.83
CA TYR A 120 -0.53 -10.69 6.93
C TYR A 120 -0.90 -12.17 6.69
N PHE A 121 -2.02 -12.62 7.28
CA PHE A 121 -2.50 -14.00 7.10
C PHE A 121 -2.83 -14.29 5.62
N ASN A 122 -3.50 -13.36 4.92
CA ASN A 122 -3.83 -13.49 3.51
C ASN A 122 -2.56 -13.53 2.64
N LYS A 123 -1.52 -12.75 2.99
CA LYS A 123 -0.22 -12.74 2.28
C LYS A 123 0.57 -14.04 2.44
N GLU A 124 0.62 -14.58 3.65
CA GLU A 124 1.33 -15.85 3.93
C GLU A 124 0.58 -17.08 3.36
N ASN A 125 -0.76 -17.02 3.29
CA ASN A 125 -1.61 -18.12 2.85
C ASN A 125 -2.36 -17.79 1.55
N TYR A 126 -1.71 -17.09 0.62
CA TYR A 126 -2.36 -16.56 -0.60
C TYR A 126 -2.87 -17.64 -1.55
N GLN A 127 -2.29 -18.85 -1.56
CA GLN A 127 -2.67 -19.94 -2.47
C GLN A 127 -4.14 -20.34 -2.29
N GLY A 128 -4.95 -20.13 -3.35
CA GLY A 128 -6.38 -20.40 -3.36
C GLY A 128 -7.26 -19.41 -2.59
N ARG A 129 -6.66 -18.40 -1.91
CA ARG A 129 -7.38 -17.37 -1.13
C ARG A 129 -7.25 -15.97 -1.70
N VAL A 130 -6.21 -15.73 -2.48
CA VAL A 130 -5.97 -14.44 -3.11
C VAL A 130 -5.71 -14.68 -4.58
N SER A 131 -6.36 -13.92 -5.42
CA SER A 131 -6.08 -13.89 -6.86
C SER A 131 -5.59 -12.52 -7.30
N TYR A 132 -4.70 -12.53 -8.27
CA TYR A 132 -4.06 -11.33 -8.80
C TYR A 132 -4.42 -11.18 -10.27
N HIS A 133 -4.96 -10.03 -10.63
CA HIS A 133 -5.36 -9.76 -12.00
C HIS A 133 -4.79 -8.43 -12.47
N LEU A 134 -4.14 -8.40 -13.63
CA LEU A 134 -3.86 -7.13 -14.27
C LEU A 134 -5.16 -6.51 -14.75
N VAL A 135 -5.29 -5.22 -14.51
CA VAL A 135 -6.51 -4.47 -14.83
C VAL A 135 -6.18 -3.22 -15.65
N HIS A 136 -7.10 -2.92 -16.58
CA HIS A 136 -7.02 -1.80 -17.50
C HIS A 136 -8.41 -1.16 -17.57
N ASP A 137 -8.76 -0.40 -16.54
CA ASP A 137 -10.01 0.35 -16.45
C ASP A 137 -9.75 1.75 -15.89
N ALA A 138 -10.76 2.61 -15.90
CA ALA A 138 -10.63 4.00 -15.46
C ALA A 138 -10.10 4.15 -14.01
N ALA A 139 -10.44 3.21 -13.11
CA ALA A 139 -9.95 3.23 -11.74
C ALA A 139 -8.45 2.87 -11.68
N ALA A 140 -8.04 1.88 -12.46
CA ALA A 140 -6.63 1.50 -12.60
C ALA A 140 -5.82 2.63 -13.21
N ASP A 141 -6.30 3.26 -14.29
CA ASP A 141 -5.63 4.41 -14.94
C ASP A 141 -5.45 5.57 -13.95
N ARG A 142 -6.47 5.83 -13.12
CA ARG A 142 -6.37 6.83 -12.06
C ARG A 142 -5.31 6.47 -11.01
N CYS A 143 -5.22 5.20 -10.60
CA CYS A 143 -4.15 4.73 -9.71
C CYS A 143 -2.77 4.92 -10.33
N ALA A 144 -2.61 4.65 -11.64
CA ALA A 144 -1.36 4.83 -12.36
C ALA A 144 -0.88 6.29 -12.36
N GLU A 145 -1.77 7.23 -12.69
CA GLU A 145 -1.47 8.67 -12.66
C GLU A 145 -1.01 9.13 -11.27
N LEU A 146 -1.77 8.75 -10.25
CA LEU A 146 -1.47 9.09 -8.86
C LEU A 146 -0.16 8.46 -8.40
N ALA A 147 0.10 7.21 -8.80
CA ALA A 147 1.32 6.49 -8.48
C ALA A 147 2.56 7.18 -9.06
N LEU A 148 2.56 7.54 -10.34
CA LEU A 148 3.69 8.26 -10.95
C LEU A 148 3.91 9.64 -10.31
N ARG A 149 2.83 10.36 -10.01
CA ARG A 149 2.91 11.65 -9.33
C ARG A 149 3.50 11.49 -7.93
N ALA A 150 3.03 10.50 -7.16
CA ALA A 150 3.53 10.22 -5.83
C ALA A 150 4.98 9.70 -5.85
N TRP A 151 5.32 8.81 -6.80
CA TRP A 151 6.67 8.28 -6.97
C TRP A 151 7.71 9.40 -7.18
N ARG A 152 7.38 10.32 -8.09
CA ARG A 152 8.21 11.48 -8.40
C ARG A 152 8.28 12.48 -7.24
N GLY A 153 7.14 12.79 -6.63
CA GLY A 153 7.04 13.72 -5.50
C GLY A 153 7.76 13.25 -4.23
N LEU A 154 7.79 11.93 -3.99
CA LEU A 154 8.52 11.31 -2.88
C LEU A 154 10.01 11.09 -3.20
N GLY A 155 10.47 11.37 -4.43
CA GLY A 155 11.84 11.12 -4.84
C GLY A 155 12.21 9.64 -4.89
N CYS A 156 11.25 8.75 -5.10
CA CYS A 156 11.48 7.31 -5.25
C CYS A 156 12.29 7.02 -6.52
N ARG A 157 13.04 5.90 -6.49
CA ARG A 157 14.04 5.59 -7.52
C ARG A 157 14.00 4.12 -7.92
N ASP A 158 14.41 3.86 -9.15
CA ASP A 158 14.78 2.56 -9.72
C ASP A 158 13.64 1.58 -9.88
N GLY A 159 13.03 1.13 -8.81
CA GLY A 159 11.91 0.21 -8.89
C GLY A 159 11.24 -0.02 -7.55
N GLY A 160 9.92 -0.14 -7.58
CA GLY A 160 9.12 -0.37 -6.39
C GLY A 160 7.64 -0.50 -6.71
N ARG A 161 6.81 -0.41 -5.69
CA ARG A 161 5.35 -0.45 -5.84
C ARG A 161 4.66 0.55 -4.95
N MET A 162 3.46 0.93 -5.36
CA MET A 162 2.54 1.74 -4.57
C MET A 162 1.20 1.05 -4.45
N ASP A 163 0.62 1.11 -3.27
CA ASP A 163 -0.64 0.47 -2.95
C ASP A 163 -1.75 1.52 -2.83
N PHE A 164 -2.88 1.27 -3.46
CA PHE A 164 -4.06 2.13 -3.50
C PHE A 164 -5.30 1.34 -3.10
N ARG A 165 -6.29 2.06 -2.57
CA ARG A 165 -7.62 1.49 -2.34
C ARG A 165 -8.68 2.53 -2.69
N LEU A 166 -9.80 2.06 -3.25
CA LEU A 166 -10.92 2.94 -3.58
C LEU A 166 -11.75 3.21 -2.32
N ASP A 167 -12.24 4.44 -2.22
CA ASP A 167 -13.26 4.78 -1.22
C ASP A 167 -14.66 4.34 -1.66
N ALA A 168 -15.69 4.72 -0.88
CA ALA A 168 -17.09 4.41 -1.18
C ALA A 168 -17.62 5.11 -2.43
N ALA A 169 -16.99 6.19 -2.87
CA ALA A 169 -17.34 6.90 -4.11
C ALA A 169 -16.60 6.33 -5.33
N GLY A 170 -15.69 5.37 -5.14
CA GLY A 170 -14.87 4.81 -6.20
C GLY A 170 -13.60 5.63 -6.50
N GLU A 171 -13.25 6.61 -5.66
CA GLU A 171 -12.05 7.42 -5.83
C GLU A 171 -10.81 6.71 -5.26
N ALA A 172 -9.71 6.77 -6.03
CA ALA A 172 -8.47 6.12 -5.65
C ALA A 172 -7.74 6.90 -4.54
N ASN A 173 -7.38 6.21 -3.48
CA ASN A 173 -6.64 6.75 -2.34
C ASN A 173 -5.30 6.04 -2.16
N PHE A 174 -4.23 6.80 -2.00
CA PHE A 174 -2.90 6.29 -1.69
C PHE A 174 -2.85 5.66 -0.30
N ILE A 175 -2.37 4.42 -0.21
CA ILE A 175 -2.21 3.69 1.06
C ILE A 175 -0.76 3.72 1.53
N GLU A 176 0.16 3.23 0.70
CA GLU A 176 1.59 3.19 1.03
C GLU A 176 2.48 3.09 -0.22
N VAL A 177 3.76 3.39 -0.03
CA VAL A 177 4.81 3.16 -1.01
C VAL A 177 5.83 2.15 -0.47
N ASN A 178 6.26 1.26 -1.33
CA ASN A 178 7.34 0.30 -1.08
C ASN A 178 8.49 0.58 -2.07
N PRO A 179 9.39 1.54 -1.76
CA PRO A 179 10.49 1.94 -2.66
C PRO A 179 11.61 0.90 -2.72
N LEU A 180 11.61 -0.05 -1.79
CA LEU A 180 12.42 -1.26 -1.77
C LEU A 180 11.47 -2.45 -1.77
N ALA A 181 10.76 -2.65 -2.89
CA ALA A 181 9.82 -3.75 -3.02
C ALA A 181 10.54 -5.10 -2.99
N GLY A 182 9.84 -6.12 -2.50
CA GLY A 182 10.34 -7.49 -2.61
C GLY A 182 10.59 -7.89 -4.06
N LEU A 183 11.69 -8.58 -4.30
CA LEU A 183 12.11 -9.04 -5.63
C LEU A 183 12.14 -10.57 -5.75
N ASN A 184 11.49 -11.31 -4.84
CA ASN A 184 11.36 -12.75 -5.03
C ASN A 184 10.50 -13.03 -6.27
N PRO A 185 11.03 -13.82 -7.27
CA PRO A 185 10.37 -14.00 -8.56
C PRO A 185 9.02 -14.73 -8.48
N VAL A 186 8.75 -15.42 -7.38
CA VAL A 186 7.55 -16.27 -7.23
C VAL A 186 6.42 -15.56 -6.51
N HIS A 187 6.72 -14.91 -5.37
CA HIS A 187 5.69 -14.42 -4.45
C HIS A 187 5.75 -12.92 -4.12
N SER A 188 6.70 -12.17 -4.68
CA SER A 188 6.70 -10.72 -4.50
C SER A 188 5.83 -10.00 -5.53
N ASP A 189 5.06 -9.01 -5.07
CA ASP A 189 4.04 -8.34 -5.90
C ASP A 189 4.64 -7.69 -7.17
N LEU A 190 5.79 -7.01 -7.06
CA LEU A 190 6.41 -6.37 -8.23
C LEU A 190 6.80 -7.36 -9.34
N PRO A 191 7.52 -8.47 -9.07
CA PRO A 191 7.72 -9.55 -10.04
C PRO A 191 6.43 -10.22 -10.53
N ILE A 192 5.40 -10.36 -9.67
CA ILE A 192 4.11 -10.92 -10.09
C ILE A 192 3.46 -10.02 -11.14
N ILE A 193 3.41 -8.71 -10.91
CA ILE A 193 2.89 -7.72 -11.87
C ILE A 193 3.58 -7.86 -13.22
N CYS A 194 4.92 -7.88 -13.22
CA CYS A 194 5.73 -8.02 -14.44
C CYS A 194 5.42 -9.34 -15.18
N ARG A 195 5.37 -10.46 -14.46
CA ARG A 195 5.07 -11.77 -15.03
C ARG A 195 3.68 -11.83 -15.65
N LEU A 196 2.67 -11.28 -14.97
CA LEU A 196 1.31 -11.19 -15.50
C LEU A 196 1.24 -10.34 -16.77
N GLY A 197 2.08 -9.29 -16.87
CA GLY A 197 2.23 -8.44 -18.05
C GLY A 197 3.15 -9.02 -19.13
N GLY A 198 3.63 -10.26 -18.99
CA GLY A 198 4.51 -10.90 -19.96
C GLY A 198 5.97 -10.43 -19.91
N MET A 199 6.37 -9.64 -18.90
CA MET A 199 7.75 -9.19 -18.73
C MET A 199 8.56 -10.26 -17.99
N PRO A 200 9.67 -10.76 -18.56
CA PRO A 200 10.57 -11.68 -17.87
C PRO A 200 11.22 -11.05 -16.64
N TYR A 201 11.44 -11.86 -15.60
CA TYR A 201 12.05 -11.38 -14.35
C TYR A 201 13.41 -10.69 -14.57
N VAL A 202 14.25 -11.23 -15.44
CA VAL A 202 15.56 -10.63 -15.77
C VAL A 202 15.41 -9.24 -16.37
N GLU A 203 14.36 -8.99 -17.14
CA GLU A 203 14.08 -7.69 -17.72
C GLU A 203 13.70 -6.67 -16.65
N LEU A 204 12.91 -7.05 -15.63
CA LEU A 204 12.65 -6.21 -14.48
C LEU A 204 13.95 -5.80 -13.77
N ILE A 205 14.81 -6.78 -13.47
CA ILE A 205 16.10 -6.52 -12.82
C ILE A 205 16.97 -5.60 -13.68
N ARG A 206 17.02 -5.84 -15.01
CA ARG A 206 17.74 -4.99 -15.94
C ARG A 206 17.27 -3.53 -15.87
N ARG A 207 15.96 -3.27 -15.90
CA ARG A 207 15.40 -1.90 -15.82
C ARG A 207 15.75 -1.21 -14.52
N ILE A 208 15.68 -1.93 -13.38
CA ILE A 208 16.09 -1.40 -12.08
C ILE A 208 17.56 -1.00 -12.09
N MET A 209 18.43 -1.88 -12.61
CA MET A 209 19.87 -1.65 -12.68
C MET A 209 20.24 -0.52 -13.66
N ASP A 210 19.57 -0.45 -14.81
CA ASP A 210 19.81 0.62 -15.79
C ASP A 210 19.42 1.99 -15.23
N SER A 211 18.29 2.09 -14.51
CA SER A 211 17.91 3.30 -13.80
C SER A 211 18.95 3.70 -12.74
N ALA A 212 19.46 2.74 -11.97
CA ALA A 212 20.49 3.01 -10.96
C ALA A 212 21.81 3.50 -11.58
N ARG A 213 22.23 2.89 -12.70
CA ARG A 213 23.46 3.26 -13.43
C ARG A 213 23.48 4.72 -13.91
N GLN A 214 22.33 5.29 -14.27
CA GLN A 214 22.25 6.70 -14.68
C GLN A 214 22.73 7.68 -13.61
N ARG A 215 22.80 7.26 -12.36
CA ARG A 215 23.24 8.07 -11.22
C ARG A 215 24.63 7.71 -10.70
N CYS A 216 25.25 6.68 -11.24
CA CYS A 216 26.62 6.30 -10.90
C CYS A 216 27.57 7.03 -11.88
N PRO A 217 28.49 7.87 -11.40
CA PRO A 217 29.57 8.39 -12.25
C PRO A 217 30.41 7.21 -12.76
N ALA A 218 30.85 7.33 -14.02
CA ALA A 218 31.74 6.38 -14.65
C ALA A 218 33.12 6.36 -13.98
#